data_6fe5bf4bd8f7183c0c64f0388de45691
#
_entry.id   6fe5bf4bd8f7183c0c64f0388de45691
#
_cell.length_a   1.000
_cell.length_b   1.000
_cell.length_c   1.000
_cell.angle_alpha   90.00
_cell.angle_beta   90.00
_cell.angle_gamma   90.00
#
_symmetry.space_group_name_H-M   'P 1'
#
loop_
_entity.id
_entity.type
_entity.pdbx_description
1 polymer ?
#
loop_
_entity_poly.entity_id
_entity_poly.type
_entity_poly.pdbx_seq_one_letter_code
_entity_poly.pdbx_strand_id
1 'polypeptide(L)'
;MLVYNGKELKGSVSDMYDVIVVGGGHAGIEASLAPSRMGLKTLLVTSNINNIGSMPCNTSIGGPAKGIIVREIDALGGQMSKTADKTYLQMKMLNTAKGPGVQSLRAQADKKVYPRYMQKVVKEQENLDLIEGMVEDLVVEDQTVKGVILDDGTTYLSKTVILTTGTYLKAEILVGHSKHASGPDQQKESKFLSEKLKDYGFRIQRLKTGTPPRVEINSIDYSKTSLQPGTNAKLAFSFTTDEYVPIEKQTPCYLTYTNETTHKIIHDNLEKCAMYSGLVKGIGPRYCPSIEDKVVKFSDKPQHQIFLEPESKEMNSIYVQGFSTSMPHDIQEQMIRTLPGLENCTILKYAYAIEYDAIDPLQLWPSLETKVIKNLFTAGQINGTSGYEEAAGQGLMAGINATLKVRNEAPLVLKRDEAYIGVMIDDLVTKGTKEPYRMLTSRAEYRLLIRHDNADERLYDYSHQIGLVKDEEYQRYQTKMKGIYDEIERLSTIRFTPKDDINEMLEQNNSSRLKEGVSAKELITRPEITYDMMLPYIDTPELSEEQRRRITILIKYAGYIEKAKRQAQKQIKMEEKHIPEDIDYEDVKNLALEAKQKLSEIRPLTIGQASRISGINPADISVLLIYLKQKYNGE
;
A
#
# COMPACT_ATOMS: atom_id res chain seq x y z
N MET A 1 -23.15 31.75 16.79
CA MET A 1 -23.61 31.75 15.41
C MET A 1 -22.38 32.01 14.58
N LEU A 2 -21.89 30.97 13.90
CA LEU A 2 -20.68 31.08 13.07
C LEU A 2 -21.13 31.46 11.65
N VAL A 3 -20.51 32.47 11.06
CA VAL A 3 -20.78 32.93 9.68
C VAL A 3 -19.49 32.78 8.87
N TYR A 4 -19.53 32.00 7.80
CA TYR A 4 -18.40 31.87 6.88
C TYR A 4 -18.81 32.37 5.48
N ASN A 5 -18.06 33.32 4.92
CA ASN A 5 -18.35 33.97 3.65
C ASN A 5 -19.80 34.50 3.55
N GLY A 6 -20.35 35.05 4.64
CA GLY A 6 -21.70 35.60 4.66
C GLY A 6 -22.84 34.57 4.74
N LYS A 7 -22.56 33.27 4.87
CA LYS A 7 -23.56 32.21 5.06
C LYS A 7 -23.53 31.73 6.51
N GLU A 8 -24.72 31.54 7.08
CA GLU A 8 -24.88 30.90 8.39
C GLU A 8 -24.36 29.46 8.34
N LEU A 9 -23.43 29.11 9.23
CA LEU A 9 -22.99 27.74 9.40
C LEU A 9 -24.08 26.97 10.20
N LYS A 10 -24.61 25.89 9.66
CA LYS A 10 -25.48 24.98 10.39
C LYS A 10 -24.62 24.10 11.31
N GLY A 11 -24.72 24.30 12.60
CA GLY A 11 -24.03 23.54 13.64
C GLY A 11 -23.63 24.42 14.82
N SER A 12 -23.70 23.87 16.04
CA SER A 12 -23.16 24.51 17.24
C SER A 12 -21.71 24.08 17.45
N VAL A 13 -20.94 24.86 18.21
CA VAL A 13 -19.56 24.47 18.60
C VAL A 13 -19.54 23.15 19.40
N SER A 14 -20.68 22.78 20.00
CA SER A 14 -20.86 21.50 20.70
C SER A 14 -20.92 20.29 19.77
N ASP A 15 -21.17 20.50 18.46
CA ASP A 15 -21.29 19.42 17.46
C ASP A 15 -20.02 19.23 16.61
N MET A 16 -18.97 19.95 16.94
CA MET A 16 -17.70 19.86 16.21
C MET A 16 -17.05 18.48 16.36
N TYR A 17 -16.62 17.93 15.24
CA TYR A 17 -15.81 16.70 15.21
C TYR A 17 -14.34 16.99 15.53
N ASP A 18 -13.63 15.98 16.01
CA ASP A 18 -12.17 16.06 16.12
C ASP A 18 -11.53 15.85 14.75
N VAL A 19 -12.04 14.87 14.00
CA VAL A 19 -11.54 14.50 12.67
C VAL A 19 -12.71 14.32 11.70
N ILE A 20 -12.65 14.92 10.53
CA ILE A 20 -13.51 14.60 9.39
C ILE A 20 -12.68 13.92 8.30
N VAL A 21 -13.16 12.78 7.79
CA VAL A 21 -12.56 12.04 6.69
C VAL A 21 -13.48 12.10 5.47
N VAL A 22 -12.94 12.44 4.31
CA VAL A 22 -13.69 12.57 3.05
C VAL A 22 -13.33 11.45 2.10
N GLY A 23 -14.28 10.55 1.84
CA GLY A 23 -14.14 9.39 0.96
C GLY A 23 -14.10 8.06 1.69
N GLY A 24 -14.91 7.08 1.25
CA GLY A 24 -15.08 5.75 1.86
C GLY A 24 -14.23 4.63 1.21
N GLY A 25 -13.16 4.97 0.47
CA GLY A 25 -12.21 4.00 -0.05
C GLY A 25 -11.26 3.45 1.01
N HIS A 26 -10.29 2.63 0.62
CA HIS A 26 -9.36 1.97 1.55
C HIS A 26 -8.58 2.98 2.42
N ALA A 27 -8.18 4.13 1.85
CA ALA A 27 -7.56 5.20 2.64
C ALA A 27 -8.52 5.79 3.67
N GLY A 28 -9.76 6.09 3.27
CA GLY A 28 -10.74 6.70 4.16
C GLY A 28 -11.20 5.78 5.29
N ILE A 29 -11.32 4.48 5.03
CA ILE A 29 -11.63 3.49 6.06
C ILE A 29 -10.56 3.50 7.14
N GLU A 30 -9.30 3.32 6.77
CA GLU A 30 -8.19 3.31 7.74
C GLU A 30 -8.04 4.67 8.43
N ALA A 31 -8.19 5.79 7.68
CA ALA A 31 -8.11 7.14 8.21
C ALA A 31 -9.24 7.48 9.20
N SER A 32 -10.40 6.83 9.10
CA SER A 32 -11.52 7.05 10.02
C SER A 32 -11.51 6.09 11.21
N LEU A 33 -11.08 4.84 10.99
CA LEU A 33 -11.00 3.85 12.06
C LEU A 33 -9.91 4.17 13.08
N ALA A 34 -8.75 4.70 12.65
CA ALA A 34 -7.67 5.02 13.56
C ALA A 34 -8.07 6.07 14.62
N PRO A 35 -8.53 7.28 14.27
CA PRO A 35 -8.92 8.28 15.28
C PRO A 35 -10.10 7.83 16.14
N SER A 36 -11.10 7.14 15.58
CA SER A 36 -12.24 6.65 16.36
C SER A 36 -11.84 5.57 17.38
N ARG A 37 -10.92 4.65 17.00
CA ARG A 37 -10.34 3.65 17.92
C ARG A 37 -9.45 4.28 18.98
N MET A 38 -8.83 5.41 18.67
CA MET A 38 -8.07 6.23 19.63
C MET A 38 -8.96 7.14 20.47
N GLY A 39 -10.29 7.03 20.37
CA GLY A 39 -11.27 7.72 21.21
C GLY A 39 -11.67 9.13 20.77
N LEU A 40 -11.37 9.53 19.53
CA LEU A 40 -11.78 10.83 18.98
C LEU A 40 -13.12 10.76 18.27
N LYS A 41 -13.94 11.81 18.40
CA LYS A 41 -15.19 11.97 17.67
C LYS A 41 -14.89 12.19 16.18
N THR A 42 -15.18 11.19 15.38
CA THR A 42 -14.80 11.13 13.96
C THR A 42 -16.02 11.10 13.06
N LEU A 43 -15.97 11.80 11.92
CA LEU A 43 -16.98 11.74 10.86
C LEU A 43 -16.36 11.21 9.58
N LEU A 44 -16.96 10.17 8.99
CA LEU A 44 -16.67 9.73 7.63
C LEU A 44 -17.77 10.23 6.69
N VAL A 45 -17.40 11.06 5.72
CA VAL A 45 -18.29 11.54 4.64
C VAL A 45 -17.94 10.79 3.35
N THR A 46 -18.93 10.14 2.75
CA THR A 46 -18.76 9.43 1.48
C THR A 46 -19.92 9.72 0.53
N SER A 47 -19.63 9.77 -0.77
CA SER A 47 -20.68 10.01 -1.79
C SER A 47 -21.68 8.87 -1.92
N ASN A 48 -21.33 7.66 -1.46
CA ASN A 48 -22.21 6.51 -1.45
C ASN A 48 -21.75 5.49 -0.38
N ILE A 49 -22.57 5.30 0.63
CA ILE A 49 -22.29 4.38 1.74
C ILE A 49 -22.13 2.93 1.27
N ASN A 50 -22.87 2.53 0.22
CA ASN A 50 -22.79 1.16 -0.31
C ASN A 50 -21.49 0.88 -1.08
N ASN A 51 -20.70 1.91 -1.36
CA ASN A 51 -19.40 1.79 -2.02
C ASN A 51 -18.20 1.81 -1.06
N ILE A 52 -18.43 1.89 0.26
CA ILE A 52 -17.36 1.80 1.24
C ILE A 52 -16.62 0.47 1.07
N GLY A 53 -15.29 0.54 0.92
CA GLY A 53 -14.43 -0.62 0.73
C GLY A 53 -14.55 -1.31 -0.62
N SER A 54 -15.24 -0.70 -1.61
CA SER A 54 -15.40 -1.29 -2.95
C SER A 54 -14.05 -1.47 -3.66
N MET A 55 -14.00 -2.48 -4.52
CA MET A 55 -12.82 -2.88 -5.31
C MET A 55 -13.13 -2.77 -6.81
N PRO A 56 -13.21 -1.55 -7.39
CA PRO A 56 -13.63 -1.37 -8.78
C PRO A 56 -12.61 -1.85 -9.81
N CYS A 57 -11.31 -1.80 -9.48
CA CYS A 57 -10.25 -2.24 -10.38
C CYS A 57 -10.06 -3.76 -10.29
N ASN A 58 -9.34 -4.25 -9.31
CA ASN A 58 -9.11 -5.68 -9.09
C ASN A 58 -9.50 -6.08 -7.66
N THR A 59 -9.56 -7.37 -7.39
CA THR A 59 -9.88 -7.92 -6.07
C THR A 59 -8.68 -8.53 -5.37
N SER A 60 -7.46 -8.23 -5.84
CA SER A 60 -6.22 -8.70 -5.21
C SER A 60 -5.75 -7.75 -4.13
N ILE A 61 -5.41 -8.29 -2.96
CA ILE A 61 -4.76 -7.61 -1.85
C ILE A 61 -3.39 -8.24 -1.63
N GLY A 62 -2.35 -7.41 -1.49
CA GLY A 62 -0.97 -7.86 -1.31
C GLY A 62 -0.23 -8.06 -2.64
N GLY A 63 0.72 -8.99 -2.63
CA GLY A 63 1.70 -9.17 -3.69
C GLY A 63 3.06 -8.59 -3.32
N PRO A 64 4.07 -8.63 -4.21
CA PRO A 64 5.43 -8.16 -3.91
C PRO A 64 5.45 -6.74 -3.35
N ALA A 65 6.13 -6.51 -2.24
CA ALA A 65 6.11 -5.31 -1.40
C ALA A 65 4.74 -5.00 -0.75
N LYS A 66 3.65 -5.07 -1.49
CA LYS A 66 2.31 -4.69 -1.03
C LYS A 66 1.79 -5.57 0.11
N GLY A 67 2.02 -6.89 0.05
CA GLY A 67 1.67 -7.78 1.16
C GLY A 67 2.45 -7.48 2.44
N ILE A 68 3.63 -6.85 2.33
CA ILE A 68 4.36 -6.35 3.49
C ILE A 68 3.64 -5.13 4.08
N ILE A 69 3.20 -4.18 3.23
CA ILE A 69 2.39 -3.04 3.67
C ILE A 69 1.12 -3.51 4.40
N VAL A 70 0.43 -4.55 3.89
CA VAL A 70 -0.76 -5.09 4.58
C VAL A 70 -0.44 -5.62 5.98
N ARG A 71 0.70 -6.30 6.14
CA ARG A 71 1.20 -6.75 7.45
C ARG A 71 1.60 -5.57 8.35
N GLU A 72 2.14 -4.49 7.79
CA GLU A 72 2.46 -3.27 8.52
C GLU A 72 1.20 -2.52 8.96
N ILE A 73 0.17 -2.47 8.10
CA ILE A 73 -1.17 -1.95 8.45
C ILE A 73 -1.74 -2.73 9.65
N ASP A 74 -1.64 -4.07 9.64
CA ASP A 74 -2.08 -4.91 10.76
C ASP A 74 -1.34 -4.57 12.04
N ALA A 75 -0.02 -4.56 11.99
CA ALA A 75 0.83 -4.28 13.14
C ALA A 75 0.60 -2.87 13.73
N LEU A 76 0.14 -1.93 12.93
CA LEU A 76 -0.26 -0.59 13.37
C LEU A 76 -1.74 -0.50 13.81
N GLY A 77 -2.45 -1.63 13.89
CA GLY A 77 -3.84 -1.67 14.35
C GLY A 77 -4.90 -1.37 13.28
N GLY A 78 -4.51 -1.43 11.98
CA GLY A 78 -5.42 -1.22 10.85
C GLY A 78 -6.39 -2.39 10.59
N GLN A 79 -7.23 -2.25 9.59
CA GLN A 79 -8.37 -3.14 9.33
C GLN A 79 -8.21 -4.02 8.08
N MET A 80 -7.47 -3.56 7.07
CA MET A 80 -7.38 -4.23 5.75
C MET A 80 -6.97 -5.69 5.85
N SER A 81 -5.96 -6.02 6.67
CA SER A 81 -5.45 -7.37 6.91
C SER A 81 -6.53 -8.30 7.45
N LYS A 82 -7.20 -7.87 8.52
CA LYS A 82 -8.27 -8.63 9.21
C LYS A 82 -9.46 -8.91 8.27
N THR A 83 -9.82 -7.92 7.46
CA THR A 83 -10.89 -8.09 6.45
C THR A 83 -10.47 -9.00 5.30
N ALA A 84 -9.24 -8.86 4.80
CA ALA A 84 -8.72 -9.74 3.77
C ALA A 84 -8.72 -11.20 4.23
N ASP A 85 -8.27 -11.49 5.46
CA ASP A 85 -8.24 -12.84 6.02
C ASP A 85 -9.64 -13.46 6.22
N LYS A 86 -10.66 -12.66 6.47
CA LYS A 86 -12.05 -13.12 6.63
C LYS A 86 -12.80 -13.32 5.30
N THR A 87 -12.28 -12.78 4.19
CA THR A 87 -13.06 -12.64 2.95
C THR A 87 -12.33 -13.12 1.69
N TYR A 88 -11.16 -13.75 1.82
CA TYR A 88 -10.43 -14.20 0.63
C TYR A 88 -11.04 -15.45 -0.03
N LEU A 89 -10.93 -15.48 -1.35
CA LEU A 89 -11.21 -16.64 -2.19
C LEU A 89 -10.01 -17.59 -2.26
N GLN A 90 -8.81 -17.00 -2.31
CA GLN A 90 -7.54 -17.70 -2.40
C GLN A 90 -6.43 -16.91 -1.68
N MET A 91 -5.52 -17.63 -1.01
CA MET A 91 -4.32 -17.08 -0.40
C MET A 91 -3.06 -17.72 -1.00
N LYS A 92 -2.06 -16.92 -1.34
CA LYS A 92 -0.83 -17.40 -1.97
C LYS A 92 0.41 -16.73 -1.36
N MET A 93 1.44 -17.55 -1.07
CA MET A 93 2.78 -17.03 -0.78
C MET A 93 3.54 -16.87 -2.09
N LEU A 94 4.01 -15.66 -2.36
CA LEU A 94 4.78 -15.33 -3.55
C LEU A 94 6.28 -15.34 -3.26
N ASN A 95 7.07 -15.55 -4.32
CA ASN A 95 8.54 -15.55 -4.28
C ASN A 95 9.15 -16.57 -3.29
N THR A 96 8.51 -17.72 -3.11
CA THR A 96 8.97 -18.78 -2.19
C THR A 96 10.37 -19.32 -2.53
N ALA A 97 10.75 -19.31 -3.83
CA ALA A 97 12.09 -19.69 -4.29
C ALA A 97 13.16 -18.59 -4.07
N LYS A 98 12.77 -17.41 -3.53
CA LYS A 98 13.66 -16.29 -3.25
C LYS A 98 13.87 -16.12 -1.76
N GLY A 99 14.87 -15.32 -1.37
CA GLY A 99 15.12 -15.00 0.04
C GLY A 99 13.97 -14.23 0.71
N PRO A 100 13.92 -14.23 2.06
CA PRO A 100 12.78 -13.73 2.86
C PRO A 100 12.50 -12.23 2.66
N GLY A 101 13.49 -11.44 2.24
CA GLY A 101 13.32 -10.00 2.00
C GLY A 101 12.41 -9.62 0.83
N VAL A 102 11.93 -10.59 0.02
CA VAL A 102 11.02 -10.36 -1.11
C VAL A 102 9.82 -11.30 -1.12
N GLN A 103 9.74 -12.23 -0.16
CA GLN A 103 8.57 -13.08 0.02
C GLN A 103 7.39 -12.24 0.51
N SER A 104 6.19 -12.55 0.05
CA SER A 104 5.01 -11.75 0.39
C SER A 104 3.72 -12.51 0.11
N LEU A 105 2.69 -12.21 0.88
CA LEU A 105 1.35 -12.77 0.69
C LEU A 105 0.58 -12.01 -0.40
N ARG A 106 -0.29 -12.75 -1.07
CA ARG A 106 -1.33 -12.21 -1.96
C ARG A 106 -2.62 -12.97 -1.72
N ALA A 107 -3.69 -12.24 -1.42
CA ALA A 107 -5.05 -12.74 -1.37
C ALA A 107 -5.82 -12.31 -2.62
N GLN A 108 -6.65 -13.21 -3.14
CA GLN A 108 -7.78 -12.88 -3.99
C GLN A 108 -8.97 -12.68 -3.06
N ALA A 109 -9.40 -11.44 -2.83
CA ALA A 109 -10.54 -11.12 -1.97
C ALA A 109 -11.86 -11.33 -2.72
N ASP A 110 -12.94 -11.61 -2.00
CA ASP A 110 -14.28 -11.68 -2.58
C ASP A 110 -14.86 -10.26 -2.74
N LYS A 111 -15.12 -9.85 -3.98
CA LYS A 111 -15.58 -8.51 -4.35
C LYS A 111 -16.92 -8.09 -3.71
N LYS A 112 -17.74 -9.05 -3.30
CA LYS A 112 -19.03 -8.80 -2.64
C LYS A 112 -18.91 -8.85 -1.12
N VAL A 113 -18.16 -9.82 -0.61
CA VAL A 113 -18.06 -10.07 0.83
C VAL A 113 -17.12 -9.08 1.51
N TYR A 114 -15.98 -8.73 0.86
CA TYR A 114 -15.01 -7.79 1.42
C TYR A 114 -15.62 -6.40 1.72
N PRO A 115 -16.30 -5.73 0.76
CA PRO A 115 -16.93 -4.44 1.05
C PRO A 115 -18.03 -4.52 2.11
N ARG A 116 -18.85 -5.60 2.10
CA ARG A 116 -19.90 -5.79 3.14
C ARG A 116 -19.30 -5.89 4.53
N TYR A 117 -18.17 -6.62 4.64
CA TYR A 117 -17.47 -6.74 5.93
C TYR A 117 -16.90 -5.39 6.38
N MET A 118 -16.24 -4.63 5.46
CA MET A 118 -15.74 -3.29 5.76
C MET A 118 -16.86 -2.33 6.17
N GLN A 119 -18.00 -2.34 5.45
CA GLN A 119 -19.18 -1.52 5.78
C GLN A 119 -19.71 -1.86 7.17
N LYS A 120 -19.74 -3.14 7.53
CA LYS A 120 -20.13 -3.57 8.88
C LYS A 120 -19.18 -3.00 9.92
N VAL A 121 -17.88 -3.15 9.74
CA VAL A 121 -16.85 -2.64 10.68
C VAL A 121 -16.98 -1.13 10.86
N VAL A 122 -17.14 -0.36 9.78
CA VAL A 122 -17.29 1.11 9.83
C VAL A 122 -18.58 1.51 10.55
N LYS A 123 -19.71 0.83 10.27
CA LYS A 123 -21.01 1.14 10.89
C LYS A 123 -21.07 0.80 12.37
N GLU A 124 -20.36 -0.23 12.80
CA GLU A 124 -20.32 -0.70 14.19
C GLU A 124 -19.21 -0.03 15.02
N GLN A 125 -18.34 0.79 14.38
CA GLN A 125 -17.24 1.42 15.09
C GLN A 125 -17.73 2.54 16.01
N GLU A 126 -17.41 2.43 17.30
CA GLU A 126 -17.66 3.51 18.28
C GLU A 126 -16.90 4.78 17.90
N ASN A 127 -17.43 5.94 18.27
CA ASN A 127 -16.88 7.28 17.99
C ASN A 127 -16.77 7.62 16.50
N LEU A 128 -17.44 6.87 15.61
CA LEU A 128 -17.44 7.09 14.16
C LEU A 128 -18.86 7.31 13.65
N ASP A 129 -19.15 8.54 13.23
CA ASP A 129 -20.37 8.87 12.51
C ASP A 129 -20.15 8.72 11.00
N LEU A 130 -21.19 8.31 10.28
CA LEU A 130 -21.16 8.06 8.84
C LEU A 130 -22.24 8.86 8.14
N ILE A 131 -21.87 9.67 7.14
CA ILE A 131 -22.80 10.51 6.38
C ILE A 131 -22.59 10.26 4.88
N GLU A 132 -23.71 10.18 4.13
CA GLU A 132 -23.69 10.19 2.68
C GLU A 132 -23.81 11.62 2.16
N GLY A 133 -22.83 12.06 1.36
CA GLY A 133 -22.77 13.39 0.78
C GLY A 133 -21.50 13.58 -0.05
N MET A 134 -21.53 14.54 -0.96
CA MET A 134 -20.38 14.94 -1.77
C MET A 134 -19.77 16.22 -1.20
N VAL A 135 -18.52 16.15 -0.78
CA VAL A 135 -17.77 17.34 -0.35
C VAL A 135 -17.32 18.13 -1.57
N GLU A 136 -17.72 19.38 -1.65
CA GLU A 136 -17.41 20.31 -2.75
C GLU A 136 -16.44 21.41 -2.36
N ASP A 137 -16.34 21.75 -1.06
CA ASP A 137 -15.42 22.79 -0.59
C ASP A 137 -14.97 22.52 0.86
N LEU A 138 -13.97 23.27 1.30
CA LEU A 138 -13.44 23.27 2.66
C LEU A 138 -13.80 24.57 3.36
N VAL A 139 -13.99 24.51 4.68
CA VAL A 139 -14.01 25.71 5.54
C VAL A 139 -12.57 26.02 5.92
N VAL A 140 -12.00 27.11 5.43
CA VAL A 140 -10.61 27.50 5.70
C VAL A 140 -10.58 28.92 6.25
N GLU A 141 -9.94 29.09 7.41
CA GLU A 141 -9.69 30.39 8.06
C GLU A 141 -8.21 30.50 8.41
N ASP A 142 -7.57 31.60 8.07
CA ASP A 142 -6.16 31.85 8.35
C ASP A 142 -5.25 30.66 7.96
N GLN A 143 -5.41 30.14 6.74
CA GLN A 143 -4.70 28.96 6.23
C GLN A 143 -4.85 27.69 7.10
N THR A 144 -5.93 27.59 7.87
CA THR A 144 -6.23 26.45 8.73
C THR A 144 -7.61 25.89 8.36
N VAL A 145 -7.71 24.59 8.08
CA VAL A 145 -8.99 23.95 7.84
C VAL A 145 -9.82 23.88 9.13
N LYS A 146 -11.12 24.15 9.02
CA LYS A 146 -12.10 24.14 10.11
C LYS A 146 -13.27 23.21 9.85
N GLY A 147 -13.34 22.59 8.67
CA GLY A 147 -14.44 21.70 8.31
C GLY A 147 -14.61 21.52 6.80
N VAL A 148 -15.75 20.99 6.41
CA VAL A 148 -16.12 20.68 5.02
C VAL A 148 -17.52 21.20 4.70
N ILE A 149 -17.78 21.47 3.40
CA ILE A 149 -19.05 21.91 2.84
C ILE A 149 -19.51 20.88 1.81
N LEU A 150 -20.72 20.36 1.97
CA LEU A 150 -21.33 19.40 1.07
C LEU A 150 -22.02 20.10 -0.11
N ASP A 151 -22.41 19.30 -1.11
CA ASP A 151 -23.10 19.75 -2.35
C ASP A 151 -24.50 20.31 -2.08
N ASP A 152 -25.13 19.98 -0.97
CA ASP A 152 -26.41 20.56 -0.49
C ASP A 152 -26.21 21.85 0.35
N GLY A 153 -24.96 22.29 0.55
CA GLY A 153 -24.59 23.44 1.35
C GLY A 153 -24.48 23.15 2.86
N THR A 154 -24.71 21.91 3.30
CA THR A 154 -24.50 21.52 4.69
C THR A 154 -23.03 21.62 5.06
N THR A 155 -22.75 22.17 6.23
CA THR A 155 -21.37 22.37 6.72
C THR A 155 -21.14 21.59 8.00
N TYR A 156 -20.03 20.84 8.03
CA TYR A 156 -19.56 20.14 9.23
C TYR A 156 -18.22 20.72 9.69
N LEU A 157 -18.12 21.03 10.96
CA LEU A 157 -16.90 21.60 11.56
C LEU A 157 -16.04 20.53 12.21
N SER A 158 -14.72 20.69 12.13
CA SER A 158 -13.74 19.81 12.79
C SER A 158 -12.43 20.51 13.10
N LYS A 159 -11.64 19.89 13.97
CA LYS A 159 -10.27 20.33 14.28
C LYS A 159 -9.31 19.98 13.16
N THR A 160 -9.51 18.81 12.49
CA THR A 160 -8.69 18.33 11.38
C THR A 160 -9.56 17.70 10.29
N VAL A 161 -9.09 17.73 9.04
CA VAL A 161 -9.76 17.11 7.88
C VAL A 161 -8.75 16.23 7.14
N ILE A 162 -9.20 15.06 6.68
CA ILE A 162 -8.41 14.12 5.87
C ILE A 162 -9.11 13.88 4.53
N LEU A 163 -8.49 14.28 3.41
CA LEU A 163 -9.01 14.02 2.07
C LEU A 163 -8.50 12.69 1.53
N THR A 164 -9.42 11.82 1.13
CA THR A 164 -9.14 10.49 0.58
C THR A 164 -9.98 10.20 -0.66
N THR A 165 -10.03 11.16 -1.58
CA THR A 165 -10.96 11.22 -2.72
C THR A 165 -10.74 10.15 -3.81
N GLY A 166 -9.66 9.40 -3.75
CA GLY A 166 -9.40 8.29 -4.68
C GLY A 166 -9.34 8.72 -6.14
N THR A 167 -9.96 7.94 -7.02
CA THR A 167 -10.07 8.21 -8.47
C THR A 167 -11.26 9.10 -8.82
N TYR A 168 -11.93 9.72 -7.85
CA TYR A 168 -13.16 10.50 -8.10
C TYR A 168 -12.88 11.99 -8.34
N LEU A 169 -11.69 12.48 -8.01
CA LEU A 169 -11.36 13.90 -8.12
C LEU A 169 -11.25 14.30 -9.61
N LYS A 170 -12.27 14.98 -10.12
CA LYS A 170 -12.43 15.38 -11.53
C LYS A 170 -12.20 14.21 -12.50
N ALA A 171 -12.84 13.08 -12.20
CA ALA A 171 -12.65 11.83 -12.92
C ALA A 171 -13.27 11.85 -14.31
N GLU A 172 -12.59 11.21 -15.28
CA GLU A 172 -13.06 11.08 -16.66
C GLU A 172 -12.72 9.68 -17.19
N ILE A 173 -13.74 8.98 -17.69
CA ILE A 173 -13.60 7.65 -18.32
C ILE A 173 -13.31 7.83 -19.81
N LEU A 174 -12.37 7.01 -20.34
CA LEU A 174 -11.92 7.06 -21.73
C LEU A 174 -11.99 5.67 -22.36
N VAL A 175 -12.64 5.57 -23.52
CA VAL A 175 -12.73 4.37 -24.36
C VAL A 175 -12.66 4.79 -25.82
N GLY A 176 -11.68 4.30 -26.58
CA GLY A 176 -11.46 4.76 -27.95
C GLY A 176 -11.28 6.27 -28.01
N HIS A 177 -12.08 6.93 -28.83
CA HIS A 177 -12.11 8.40 -28.94
C HIS A 177 -13.17 9.07 -28.05
N SER A 178 -13.86 8.30 -27.19
CA SER A 178 -14.89 8.82 -26.29
C SER A 178 -14.31 9.17 -24.93
N LYS A 179 -14.78 10.31 -24.38
CA LYS A 179 -14.43 10.80 -23.05
C LYS A 179 -15.68 11.34 -22.36
N HIS A 180 -15.93 10.91 -21.13
CA HIS A 180 -17.06 11.41 -20.34
C HIS A 180 -16.71 11.52 -18.87
N ALA A 181 -17.25 12.54 -18.21
CA ALA A 181 -17.06 12.78 -16.79
C ALA A 181 -17.80 11.71 -15.97
N SER A 182 -17.06 10.87 -15.27
CA SER A 182 -17.58 9.82 -14.39
C SER A 182 -16.46 9.22 -13.56
N GLY A 183 -16.76 8.87 -12.31
CA GLY A 183 -15.92 7.97 -11.50
C GLY A 183 -16.07 6.50 -11.92
N PRO A 184 -15.33 5.57 -11.28
CA PRO A 184 -15.47 4.14 -11.51
C PRO A 184 -16.92 3.66 -11.36
N ASP A 185 -17.32 2.68 -12.18
CA ASP A 185 -18.67 2.07 -12.13
C ASP A 185 -19.81 3.09 -12.25
N GLN A 186 -19.62 4.15 -13.08
CA GLN A 186 -20.59 5.22 -13.37
C GLN A 186 -20.99 6.04 -12.13
N GLN A 187 -20.15 6.11 -11.12
CA GLN A 187 -20.38 6.97 -9.96
C GLN A 187 -20.10 8.44 -10.30
N LYS A 188 -20.76 9.36 -9.56
CA LYS A 188 -20.56 10.80 -9.70
C LYS A 188 -19.12 11.18 -9.34
N GLU A 189 -18.46 11.99 -10.17
CA GLU A 189 -17.14 12.55 -9.88
C GLU A 189 -17.23 13.77 -8.96
N SER A 190 -16.15 14.05 -8.23
CA SER A 190 -15.98 15.27 -7.43
C SER A 190 -15.24 16.33 -8.24
N LYS A 191 -16.01 17.19 -8.91
CA LYS A 191 -15.47 18.23 -9.81
C LYS A 191 -15.02 19.47 -9.05
N PHE A 192 -15.89 19.99 -8.19
CA PHE A 192 -15.70 21.31 -7.57
C PHE A 192 -14.54 21.31 -6.56
N LEU A 193 -14.38 20.24 -5.76
CA LEU A 193 -13.29 20.15 -4.79
C LEU A 193 -11.90 20.28 -5.46
N SER A 194 -11.70 19.72 -6.68
CA SER A 194 -10.43 19.86 -7.41
C SER A 194 -10.13 21.32 -7.77
N GLU A 195 -11.16 22.07 -8.19
CA GLU A 195 -11.02 23.47 -8.53
C GLU A 195 -10.71 24.31 -7.28
N LYS A 196 -11.40 24.03 -6.18
CA LYS A 196 -11.15 24.68 -4.88
C LYS A 196 -9.73 24.41 -4.35
N LEU A 197 -9.23 23.19 -4.46
CA LEU A 197 -7.86 22.90 -4.09
C LEU A 197 -6.84 23.75 -4.89
N LYS A 198 -7.09 23.99 -6.18
CA LYS A 198 -6.26 24.90 -6.98
C LYS A 198 -6.35 26.35 -6.47
N ASP A 199 -7.55 26.83 -6.14
CA ASP A 199 -7.78 28.16 -5.60
C ASP A 199 -7.05 28.38 -4.27
N TYR A 200 -6.94 27.33 -3.43
CA TYR A 200 -6.15 27.33 -2.20
C TYR A 200 -4.63 27.26 -2.43
N GLY A 201 -4.16 27.09 -3.67
CA GLY A 201 -2.73 27.06 -4.01
C GLY A 201 -2.11 25.65 -4.11
N PHE A 202 -2.91 24.60 -4.18
CA PHE A 202 -2.38 23.26 -4.45
C PHE A 202 -1.97 23.12 -5.92
N ARG A 203 -0.78 22.55 -6.13
CA ARG A 203 -0.35 22.09 -7.45
C ARG A 203 -1.06 20.78 -7.76
N ILE A 204 -1.83 20.76 -8.85
CA ILE A 204 -2.59 19.59 -9.28
C ILE A 204 -1.91 18.97 -10.50
N GLN A 205 -1.81 17.65 -10.50
CA GLN A 205 -1.36 16.84 -11.61
C GLN A 205 -2.45 15.92 -12.11
N ARG A 206 -2.44 15.58 -13.40
CA ARG A 206 -3.39 14.67 -14.02
C ARG A 206 -2.78 13.29 -14.13
N LEU A 207 -3.38 12.28 -13.53
CA LEU A 207 -2.93 10.89 -13.54
C LEU A 207 -3.97 9.99 -14.21
N LYS A 208 -3.52 8.82 -14.68
CA LYS A 208 -4.35 7.85 -15.36
C LYS A 208 -4.18 6.47 -14.78
N THR A 209 -5.26 5.71 -14.70
CA THR A 209 -5.28 4.27 -14.46
C THR A 209 -6.25 3.60 -15.42
N GLY A 210 -6.51 2.30 -15.27
CA GLY A 210 -7.46 1.59 -16.10
C GLY A 210 -7.87 0.25 -15.48
N THR A 211 -8.88 -0.36 -16.06
CA THR A 211 -9.38 -1.67 -15.64
C THR A 211 -9.54 -2.59 -16.86
N PRO A 212 -9.26 -3.88 -16.76
CA PRO A 212 -9.50 -4.85 -17.83
C PRO A 212 -10.98 -5.25 -17.94
N PRO A 213 -11.35 -6.00 -19.00
CA PRO A 213 -12.72 -6.48 -19.18
C PRO A 213 -13.08 -7.56 -18.15
N ARG A 214 -14.37 -7.84 -18.02
CA ARG A 214 -14.93 -8.96 -17.27
C ARG A 214 -15.65 -9.89 -18.23
N VAL A 215 -15.45 -11.19 -18.06
CA VAL A 215 -16.11 -12.24 -18.86
C VAL A 215 -16.90 -13.16 -17.97
N GLU A 216 -17.90 -13.83 -18.54
CA GLU A 216 -18.74 -14.78 -17.84
C GLU A 216 -17.99 -16.07 -17.54
N ILE A 217 -18.06 -16.56 -16.30
CA ILE A 217 -17.33 -17.72 -15.81
C ILE A 217 -17.63 -19.00 -16.63
N ASN A 218 -18.90 -19.22 -17.01
CA ASN A 218 -19.34 -20.41 -17.74
C ASN A 218 -19.04 -20.35 -19.26
N SER A 219 -18.58 -19.21 -19.76
CA SER A 219 -18.23 -19.04 -21.17
C SER A 219 -16.76 -19.32 -21.49
N ILE A 220 -15.98 -19.73 -20.48
CA ILE A 220 -14.53 -19.97 -20.59
C ILE A 220 -14.26 -21.46 -20.80
N ASP A 221 -13.43 -21.79 -21.78
CA ASP A 221 -12.88 -23.14 -21.96
C ASP A 221 -11.61 -23.31 -21.11
N TYR A 222 -11.80 -23.74 -19.87
CA TYR A 222 -10.69 -23.92 -18.91
C TYR A 222 -9.68 -24.99 -19.32
N SER A 223 -10.03 -25.91 -20.25
CA SER A 223 -9.10 -26.93 -20.74
C SER A 223 -7.89 -26.36 -21.48
N LYS A 224 -8.01 -25.12 -21.99
CA LYS A 224 -6.96 -24.39 -22.68
C LYS A 224 -6.16 -23.44 -21.77
N THR A 225 -6.40 -23.49 -20.46
CA THR A 225 -5.77 -22.61 -19.48
C THR A 225 -5.00 -23.41 -18.44
N SER A 226 -4.12 -22.75 -17.69
CA SER A 226 -3.33 -23.39 -16.63
C SER A 226 -3.89 -23.05 -15.26
N LEU A 227 -4.24 -24.06 -14.45
CA LEU A 227 -4.71 -23.89 -13.09
C LEU A 227 -3.67 -23.21 -12.20
N GLN A 228 -4.09 -22.22 -11.41
CA GLN A 228 -3.26 -21.47 -10.47
C GLN A 228 -3.84 -21.57 -9.06
N PRO A 229 -3.57 -22.67 -8.32
CA PRO A 229 -4.08 -22.85 -6.96
C PRO A 229 -3.44 -21.89 -5.96
N GLY A 230 -4.05 -21.79 -4.80
CA GLY A 230 -3.46 -21.17 -3.61
C GLY A 230 -2.24 -21.94 -3.08
N THR A 231 -1.64 -21.45 -2.02
CA THR A 231 -0.59 -22.18 -1.29
C THR A 231 -1.23 -23.03 -0.20
N ASN A 232 -0.89 -24.33 -0.17
CA ASN A 232 -1.34 -25.25 0.88
C ASN A 232 -0.52 -25.03 2.16
N ALA A 233 -0.87 -23.98 2.90
CA ALA A 233 -0.29 -23.63 4.20
C ALA A 233 -1.26 -22.73 4.97
N LYS A 234 -1.09 -22.65 6.29
CA LYS A 234 -1.83 -21.70 7.14
C LYS A 234 -1.24 -20.31 6.96
N LEU A 235 -1.85 -19.50 6.11
CA LEU A 235 -1.38 -18.17 5.74
C LEU A 235 -2.43 -17.13 6.09
N ALA A 236 -2.00 -16.03 6.70
CA ALA A 236 -2.83 -14.87 7.01
C ALA A 236 -2.02 -13.57 6.95
N PHE A 237 -2.68 -12.46 6.67
CA PHE A 237 -2.08 -11.13 6.80
C PHE A 237 -2.03 -10.67 8.25
N SER A 238 -3.12 -10.88 9.00
CA SER A 238 -3.18 -10.45 10.39
C SER A 238 -2.43 -11.41 11.31
N PHE A 239 -1.70 -10.84 12.27
CA PHE A 239 -1.00 -11.59 13.33
C PHE A 239 -1.97 -12.18 14.36
N THR A 240 -3.25 -11.80 14.29
CA THR A 240 -4.30 -12.28 15.20
C THR A 240 -5.28 -13.26 14.56
N THR A 241 -5.06 -13.63 13.29
CA THR A 241 -5.92 -14.60 12.58
C THR A 241 -5.60 -16.02 13.00
N ASP A 242 -6.60 -16.74 13.50
CA ASP A 242 -6.52 -18.15 13.93
C ASP A 242 -7.31 -19.10 13.00
N GLU A 243 -8.16 -18.56 12.12
CA GLU A 243 -8.99 -19.31 11.19
C GLU A 243 -8.44 -19.24 9.77
N TYR A 244 -8.36 -20.40 9.10
CA TYR A 244 -7.81 -20.53 7.75
C TYR A 244 -8.76 -21.29 6.85
N VAL A 245 -8.89 -20.86 5.60
CA VAL A 245 -9.65 -21.58 4.57
C VAL A 245 -8.77 -22.70 4.00
N PRO A 246 -9.13 -23.98 4.17
CA PRO A 246 -8.40 -25.10 3.58
C PRO A 246 -8.29 -24.97 2.06
N ILE A 247 -7.19 -25.48 1.48
CA ILE A 247 -6.90 -25.34 0.04
C ILE A 247 -8.03 -25.85 -0.85
N GLU A 248 -8.73 -26.91 -0.43
CA GLU A 248 -9.84 -27.56 -1.17
C GLU A 248 -11.09 -26.66 -1.21
N LYS A 249 -11.21 -25.69 -0.29
CA LYS A 249 -12.31 -24.73 -0.25
C LYS A 249 -11.96 -23.39 -0.89
N GLN A 250 -10.69 -23.18 -1.27
CA GLN A 250 -10.26 -21.99 -1.97
C GLN A 250 -10.67 -22.05 -3.45
N THR A 251 -10.94 -20.88 -4.02
CA THR A 251 -11.29 -20.74 -5.43
C THR A 251 -10.03 -20.43 -6.23
N PRO A 252 -9.59 -21.29 -7.16
CA PRO A 252 -8.36 -21.06 -7.91
C PRO A 252 -8.52 -19.98 -8.97
N CYS A 253 -7.40 -19.38 -9.36
CA CYS A 253 -7.27 -18.57 -10.58
C CYS A 253 -6.77 -19.45 -11.74
N TYR A 254 -6.81 -18.92 -12.96
CA TYR A 254 -6.29 -19.58 -14.14
C TYR A 254 -5.36 -18.65 -14.91
N LEU A 255 -4.47 -19.22 -15.71
CA LEU A 255 -3.49 -18.48 -16.51
C LEU A 255 -3.67 -18.84 -18.00
N THR A 256 -3.72 -17.82 -18.82
CA THR A 256 -3.65 -17.88 -20.28
C THR A 256 -2.65 -16.83 -20.80
N TYR A 257 -2.51 -16.68 -22.11
CA TYR A 257 -1.52 -15.81 -22.73
C TYR A 257 -2.10 -15.09 -23.94
N THR A 258 -1.57 -13.90 -24.23
CA THR A 258 -1.72 -13.30 -25.56
C THR A 258 -0.90 -14.08 -26.59
N ASN A 259 -1.14 -13.83 -27.87
CA ASN A 259 -0.43 -14.44 -28.99
C ASN A 259 -0.20 -13.42 -30.11
N GLU A 260 0.46 -13.84 -31.20
CA GLU A 260 0.78 -12.99 -32.35
C GLU A 260 -0.47 -12.34 -32.97
N THR A 261 -1.61 -13.07 -33.04
CA THR A 261 -2.87 -12.52 -33.54
C THR A 261 -3.38 -11.41 -32.65
N THR A 262 -3.32 -11.59 -31.31
CA THR A 262 -3.66 -10.53 -30.35
C THR A 262 -2.79 -9.29 -30.58
N HIS A 263 -1.46 -9.49 -30.70
CA HIS A 263 -0.51 -8.40 -30.89
C HIS A 263 -0.73 -7.67 -32.21
N LYS A 264 -1.03 -8.41 -33.30
CA LYS A 264 -1.33 -7.83 -34.61
C LYS A 264 -2.58 -6.93 -34.55
N ILE A 265 -3.69 -7.42 -33.94
CA ILE A 265 -4.91 -6.62 -33.78
C ILE A 265 -4.62 -5.32 -33.03
N ILE A 266 -3.80 -5.40 -31.96
CA ILE A 266 -3.40 -4.21 -31.18
C ILE A 266 -2.62 -3.23 -32.06
N HIS A 267 -1.59 -3.69 -32.79
CA HIS A 267 -0.78 -2.84 -33.67
C HIS A 267 -1.59 -2.17 -34.77
N ASP A 268 -2.50 -2.91 -35.40
CA ASP A 268 -3.32 -2.41 -36.50
C ASP A 268 -4.36 -1.36 -36.06
N ASN A 269 -4.60 -1.23 -34.74
CA ASN A 269 -5.63 -0.34 -34.19
C ASN A 269 -5.10 0.64 -33.13
N LEU A 270 -3.80 0.83 -33.00
CA LEU A 270 -3.21 1.72 -31.98
C LEU A 270 -3.79 3.12 -32.01
N GLU A 271 -4.01 3.69 -33.20
CA GLU A 271 -4.56 5.03 -33.36
C GLU A 271 -6.01 5.19 -32.85
N LYS A 272 -6.74 4.07 -32.72
CA LYS A 272 -8.10 4.05 -32.16
C LYS A 272 -8.11 3.99 -30.65
N CYS A 273 -6.97 3.70 -30.01
CA CYS A 273 -6.83 3.64 -28.57
C CYS A 273 -6.76 5.04 -27.96
N ALA A 274 -7.49 5.30 -26.87
CA ALA A 274 -7.44 6.58 -26.18
C ALA A 274 -6.01 7.00 -25.77
N MET A 275 -5.16 6.04 -25.45
CA MET A 275 -3.76 6.27 -25.07
C MET A 275 -2.90 6.83 -26.21
N TYR A 276 -3.12 6.39 -27.45
CA TYR A 276 -2.28 6.71 -28.60
C TYR A 276 -2.90 7.76 -29.53
N SER A 277 -4.19 8.08 -29.34
CA SER A 277 -4.90 9.13 -30.10
C SER A 277 -4.63 10.56 -29.62
N GLY A 278 -3.87 10.74 -28.53
CA GLY A 278 -3.64 12.05 -27.91
C GLY A 278 -4.79 12.56 -27.03
N LEU A 279 -5.84 11.76 -26.82
CA LEU A 279 -6.97 12.11 -25.97
C LEU A 279 -6.60 12.10 -24.47
N VAL A 280 -5.74 11.17 -24.06
CA VAL A 280 -5.24 11.04 -22.69
C VAL A 280 -4.20 12.12 -22.40
N LYS A 281 -4.44 12.90 -21.34
CA LYS A 281 -3.51 13.92 -20.83
C LYS A 281 -2.71 13.43 -19.63
N GLY A 282 -3.28 12.51 -18.86
CA GLY A 282 -2.70 11.97 -17.65
C GLY A 282 -1.62 10.92 -17.92
N ILE A 283 -0.62 10.89 -17.07
CA ILE A 283 0.45 9.87 -17.11
C ILE A 283 -0.04 8.60 -16.46
N GLY A 284 0.12 7.46 -17.15
CA GLY A 284 -0.25 6.14 -16.64
C GLY A 284 0.83 5.48 -15.79
N PRO A 285 0.48 4.47 -14.96
CA PRO A 285 1.42 3.80 -14.09
C PRO A 285 2.37 2.89 -14.88
N ARG A 286 3.67 3.06 -14.66
CA ARG A 286 4.75 2.28 -15.30
C ARG A 286 4.63 0.77 -15.06
N TYR A 287 4.15 0.36 -13.89
CA TYR A 287 4.10 -1.04 -13.45
C TYR A 287 2.70 -1.67 -13.50
N CYS A 288 1.74 -1.00 -14.12
CA CYS A 288 0.44 -1.54 -14.52
C CYS A 288 0.08 -1.01 -15.91
N PRO A 289 0.94 -1.28 -16.91
CA PRO A 289 0.69 -0.80 -18.25
C PRO A 289 -0.55 -1.48 -18.83
N SER A 290 -1.23 -0.79 -19.73
CA SER A 290 -2.27 -1.40 -20.56
C SER A 290 -1.67 -2.50 -21.44
N ILE A 291 -2.51 -3.34 -22.03
CA ILE A 291 -2.01 -4.43 -22.89
C ILE A 291 -1.34 -3.86 -24.14
N GLU A 292 -1.86 -2.77 -24.71
CA GLU A 292 -1.23 -2.07 -25.83
C GLU A 292 0.15 -1.52 -25.46
N ASP A 293 0.32 -0.96 -24.26
CA ASP A 293 1.62 -0.51 -23.77
C ASP A 293 2.63 -1.67 -23.63
N LYS A 294 2.16 -2.85 -23.18
CA LYS A 294 3.03 -4.04 -23.08
C LYS A 294 3.49 -4.51 -24.45
N VAL A 295 2.56 -4.60 -25.40
CA VAL A 295 2.84 -5.06 -26.77
C VAL A 295 3.82 -4.11 -27.49
N VAL A 296 3.65 -2.80 -27.31
CA VAL A 296 4.54 -1.81 -27.93
C VAL A 296 5.91 -1.76 -27.25
N LYS A 297 5.95 -1.71 -25.91
CA LYS A 297 7.21 -1.55 -25.17
C LYS A 297 8.06 -2.83 -25.07
N PHE A 298 7.42 -3.99 -25.16
CA PHE A 298 8.05 -5.31 -25.08
C PHE A 298 7.73 -6.15 -26.32
N SER A 299 7.96 -5.56 -27.49
CA SER A 299 7.66 -6.16 -28.79
C SER A 299 8.49 -7.42 -29.10
N ASP A 300 9.60 -7.64 -28.37
CA ASP A 300 10.42 -8.85 -28.40
C ASP A 300 9.74 -10.06 -27.72
N LYS A 301 8.67 -9.83 -26.95
CA LYS A 301 7.95 -10.91 -26.26
C LYS A 301 6.82 -11.46 -27.13
N PRO A 302 6.85 -12.78 -27.45
CA PRO A 302 5.82 -13.38 -28.29
C PRO A 302 4.46 -13.49 -27.61
N GLN A 303 4.43 -13.38 -26.27
CA GLN A 303 3.22 -13.50 -25.47
C GLN A 303 3.32 -12.77 -24.14
N HIS A 304 2.18 -12.36 -23.58
CA HIS A 304 2.05 -11.79 -22.25
C HIS A 304 1.09 -12.61 -21.40
N GLN A 305 1.41 -12.75 -20.11
CA GLN A 305 0.57 -13.48 -19.15
C GLN A 305 -0.72 -12.73 -18.88
N ILE A 306 -1.83 -13.48 -18.90
CA ILE A 306 -3.19 -13.04 -18.58
C ILE A 306 -3.74 -13.96 -17.51
N PHE A 307 -4.08 -13.43 -16.34
CA PHE A 307 -4.71 -14.19 -15.28
C PHE A 307 -6.23 -14.04 -15.35
N LEU A 308 -6.92 -15.14 -15.21
CA LEU A 308 -8.37 -15.21 -15.09
C LEU A 308 -8.70 -15.36 -13.61
N GLU A 309 -9.18 -14.27 -13.00
CA GLU A 309 -9.37 -14.17 -11.55
C GLU A 309 -10.86 -14.10 -11.22
N PRO A 310 -11.44 -15.09 -10.50
CA PRO A 310 -12.80 -15.01 -9.99
C PRO A 310 -12.97 -13.78 -9.10
N GLU A 311 -14.04 -12.99 -9.32
CA GLU A 311 -14.26 -11.78 -8.54
C GLU A 311 -15.04 -12.06 -7.24
N SER A 312 -15.95 -13.06 -7.23
CA SER A 312 -16.74 -13.45 -6.04
C SER A 312 -17.36 -14.82 -6.26
N LYS A 313 -17.68 -15.53 -5.16
CA LYS A 313 -18.53 -16.74 -5.20
C LYS A 313 -19.99 -16.42 -5.54
N GLU A 314 -20.41 -15.17 -5.35
CA GLU A 314 -21.78 -14.69 -5.63
C GLU A 314 -21.91 -14.07 -7.04
N MET A 315 -20.85 -14.04 -7.83
CA MET A 315 -20.81 -13.44 -9.17
C MET A 315 -20.41 -14.47 -10.21
N ASN A 316 -20.94 -14.30 -11.43
CA ASN A 316 -20.56 -15.10 -12.58
C ASN A 316 -19.45 -14.45 -13.43
N SER A 317 -18.71 -13.47 -12.85
CA SER A 317 -17.69 -12.69 -13.57
C SER A 317 -16.27 -13.12 -13.22
N ILE A 318 -15.44 -13.18 -14.26
CA ILE A 318 -13.98 -13.35 -14.19
C ILE A 318 -13.31 -12.05 -14.61
N TYR A 319 -12.40 -11.58 -13.80
CA TYR A 319 -11.52 -10.44 -14.09
C TYR A 319 -10.35 -10.89 -14.95
N VAL A 320 -10.14 -10.25 -16.11
CA VAL A 320 -9.10 -10.62 -17.07
C VAL A 320 -7.82 -9.82 -16.77
N GLN A 321 -7.14 -10.19 -15.69
CA GLN A 321 -5.96 -9.50 -15.15
C GLN A 321 -4.81 -9.44 -16.17
N GLY A 322 -4.31 -8.24 -16.40
CA GLY A 322 -3.21 -8.01 -17.35
C GLY A 322 -3.66 -7.57 -18.74
N PHE A 323 -5.00 -7.54 -18.98
CA PHE A 323 -5.62 -7.16 -20.25
C PHE A 323 -6.33 -5.80 -20.19
N SER A 324 -5.86 -4.89 -19.33
CA SER A 324 -6.37 -3.50 -19.29
C SER A 324 -6.13 -2.80 -20.62
N THR A 325 -7.15 -2.14 -21.15
CA THR A 325 -7.09 -1.43 -22.44
C THR A 325 -8.07 -0.26 -22.48
N SER A 326 -7.81 0.69 -23.36
CA SER A 326 -8.74 1.76 -23.71
C SER A 326 -9.15 1.74 -25.20
N MET A 327 -9.02 0.58 -25.85
CA MET A 327 -9.51 0.36 -27.21
C MET A 327 -11.05 0.47 -27.30
N PRO A 328 -11.64 0.78 -28.46
CA PRO A 328 -13.07 0.66 -28.70
C PRO A 328 -13.60 -0.75 -28.43
N HIS A 329 -14.88 -0.87 -28.09
CA HIS A 329 -15.49 -2.15 -27.67
C HIS A 329 -15.38 -3.26 -28.71
N ASP A 330 -15.59 -2.93 -30.01
CA ASP A 330 -15.48 -3.86 -31.14
C ASP A 330 -14.05 -4.42 -31.29
N ILE A 331 -13.04 -3.62 -31.01
CA ILE A 331 -11.63 -4.06 -31.01
C ILE A 331 -11.33 -4.89 -29.77
N GLN A 332 -11.87 -4.52 -28.60
CA GLN A 332 -11.73 -5.35 -27.40
C GLN A 332 -12.29 -6.75 -27.59
N GLU A 333 -13.44 -6.90 -28.27
CA GLU A 333 -14.01 -8.19 -28.61
C GLU A 333 -13.08 -9.02 -29.51
N GLN A 334 -12.55 -8.40 -30.55
CA GLN A 334 -11.59 -9.07 -31.44
C GLN A 334 -10.35 -9.54 -30.68
N MET A 335 -9.79 -8.67 -29.82
CA MET A 335 -8.60 -8.98 -29.03
C MET A 335 -8.84 -10.13 -28.04
N ILE A 336 -9.92 -10.09 -27.26
CA ILE A 336 -10.17 -11.05 -26.20
C ILE A 336 -10.44 -12.47 -26.76
N ARG A 337 -11.10 -12.55 -27.95
CA ARG A 337 -11.40 -13.82 -28.61
C ARG A 337 -10.16 -14.49 -29.22
N THR A 338 -9.01 -13.84 -29.22
CA THR A 338 -7.74 -14.49 -29.61
C THR A 338 -7.05 -15.23 -28.45
N LEU A 339 -7.49 -15.00 -27.20
CA LEU A 339 -6.87 -15.60 -26.03
C LEU A 339 -7.33 -17.05 -25.88
N PRO A 340 -6.40 -18.03 -25.69
CA PRO A 340 -6.77 -19.42 -25.46
C PRO A 340 -7.75 -19.57 -24.30
N GLY A 341 -8.88 -20.23 -24.57
CA GLY A 341 -9.97 -20.43 -23.63
C GLY A 341 -11.02 -19.32 -23.59
N LEU A 342 -10.81 -18.20 -24.29
CA LEU A 342 -11.73 -17.07 -24.35
C LEU A 342 -12.33 -16.84 -25.74
N GLU A 343 -12.13 -17.76 -26.68
CA GLU A 343 -12.55 -17.62 -28.09
C GLU A 343 -14.06 -17.37 -28.24
N ASN A 344 -14.85 -17.97 -27.37
CA ASN A 344 -16.31 -17.86 -27.35
C ASN A 344 -16.86 -17.18 -26.09
N CYS A 345 -16.03 -16.45 -25.35
CA CYS A 345 -16.44 -15.87 -24.09
C CYS A 345 -17.52 -14.79 -24.26
N THR A 346 -18.38 -14.67 -23.25
CA THR A 346 -19.35 -13.59 -23.10
C THR A 346 -18.71 -12.47 -22.29
N ILE A 347 -18.59 -11.26 -22.88
CA ILE A 347 -18.06 -10.07 -22.21
C ILE A 347 -19.18 -9.46 -21.37
N LEU A 348 -19.01 -9.39 -20.05
CA LEU A 348 -19.96 -8.77 -19.13
C LEU A 348 -19.70 -7.28 -18.94
N LYS A 349 -18.42 -6.86 -19.01
CA LYS A 349 -18.00 -5.48 -18.89
C LYS A 349 -16.74 -5.24 -19.72
N TYR A 350 -16.75 -4.16 -20.49
CA TYR A 350 -15.58 -3.74 -21.26
C TYR A 350 -14.54 -3.03 -20.39
N ALA A 351 -13.29 -3.07 -20.84
CA ALA A 351 -12.19 -2.32 -20.27
C ALA A 351 -12.32 -0.83 -20.55
N TYR A 352 -11.76 -0.01 -19.69
CA TYR A 352 -11.65 1.44 -19.89
C TYR A 352 -10.41 2.01 -19.20
N ALA A 353 -9.98 3.18 -19.65
CA ALA A 353 -9.05 4.01 -18.89
C ALA A 353 -9.83 5.07 -18.10
N ILE A 354 -9.25 5.54 -17.00
CA ILE A 354 -9.78 6.63 -16.20
C ILE A 354 -8.66 7.62 -15.86
N GLU A 355 -8.92 8.90 -16.09
CA GLU A 355 -8.08 10.01 -15.64
C GLU A 355 -8.68 10.66 -14.40
N TYR A 356 -7.84 11.14 -13.51
CA TYR A 356 -8.26 11.84 -12.29
C TYR A 356 -7.19 12.86 -11.86
N ASP A 357 -7.61 13.84 -11.07
CA ASP A 357 -6.70 14.84 -10.51
C ASP A 357 -6.07 14.31 -9.20
N ALA A 358 -4.81 14.67 -8.97
CA ALA A 358 -4.05 14.40 -7.75
C ALA A 358 -3.24 15.64 -7.38
N ILE A 359 -2.94 15.85 -6.11
CA ILE A 359 -2.04 16.90 -5.67
C ILE A 359 -0.58 16.48 -5.90
N ASP A 360 0.31 17.45 -5.99
CA ASP A 360 1.75 17.18 -5.95
C ASP A 360 2.15 16.83 -4.51
N PRO A 361 2.61 15.59 -4.23
CA PRO A 361 2.91 15.15 -2.87
C PRO A 361 4.13 15.85 -2.23
N LEU A 362 4.92 16.59 -2.99
CA LEU A 362 5.95 17.48 -2.44
C LEU A 362 5.37 18.59 -1.53
N GLN A 363 4.06 18.84 -1.64
CA GLN A 363 3.32 19.77 -0.79
C GLN A 363 2.86 19.15 0.55
N LEU A 364 3.32 17.96 0.88
CA LEU A 364 3.04 17.27 2.14
C LEU A 364 4.25 17.23 3.06
N TRP A 365 3.96 17.29 4.36
CA TRP A 365 4.90 16.90 5.39
C TRP A 365 4.98 15.36 5.51
N PRO A 366 6.01 14.79 6.14
CA PRO A 366 6.08 13.33 6.41
C PRO A 366 4.92 12.78 7.25
N SER A 367 4.22 13.64 7.98
CA SER A 367 2.97 13.31 8.69
C SER A 367 1.75 13.16 7.78
N LEU A 368 1.87 13.45 6.48
CA LEU A 368 0.81 13.60 5.47
C LEU A 368 -0.09 14.84 5.69
N GLU A 369 0.24 15.73 6.63
CA GLU A 369 -0.34 17.06 6.71
C GLU A 369 0.12 17.92 5.52
N THR A 370 -0.75 18.76 4.97
CA THR A 370 -0.38 19.63 3.85
C THR A 370 0.44 20.84 4.33
N LYS A 371 1.39 21.29 3.50
CA LYS A 371 2.16 22.52 3.73
C LYS A 371 1.34 23.78 3.41
N VAL A 372 0.28 23.64 2.63
CA VAL A 372 -0.55 24.74 2.11
C VAL A 372 -1.62 25.16 3.12
N ILE A 373 -2.29 24.17 3.74
CA ILE A 373 -3.37 24.39 4.70
C ILE A 373 -3.06 23.58 5.96
N LYS A 374 -2.97 24.24 7.10
CA LYS A 374 -2.76 23.59 8.39
C LYS A 374 -3.95 22.72 8.77
N ASN A 375 -3.70 21.63 9.50
CA ASN A 375 -4.68 20.64 9.95
C ASN A 375 -5.41 19.89 8.83
N LEU A 376 -5.02 20.09 7.57
CA LEU A 376 -5.51 19.34 6.42
C LEU A 376 -4.51 18.24 6.07
N PHE A 377 -5.00 16.99 6.05
CA PHE A 377 -4.23 15.81 5.67
C PHE A 377 -4.76 15.24 4.36
N THR A 378 -3.93 14.53 3.64
CA THR A 378 -4.35 13.81 2.43
C THR A 378 -3.77 12.41 2.40
N ALA A 379 -4.52 11.43 1.87
CA ALA A 379 -4.06 10.04 1.79
C ALA A 379 -4.60 9.28 0.58
N GLY A 380 -3.79 8.38 0.04
CA GLY A 380 -4.17 7.52 -1.07
C GLY A 380 -3.91 8.15 -2.44
N GLN A 381 -4.80 7.90 -3.40
CA GLN A 381 -4.58 8.29 -4.79
C GLN A 381 -4.50 9.81 -5.00
N ILE A 382 -5.12 10.61 -4.15
CA ILE A 382 -4.98 12.08 -4.18
C ILE A 382 -3.51 12.51 -4.05
N ASN A 383 -2.65 11.70 -3.40
CA ASN A 383 -1.21 11.91 -3.27
C ASN A 383 -0.40 11.32 -4.43
N GLY A 384 -1.06 10.89 -5.51
CA GLY A 384 -0.40 10.35 -6.69
C GLY A 384 0.01 8.88 -6.57
N THR A 385 -0.49 8.11 -5.60
CA THR A 385 -0.26 6.66 -5.51
C THR A 385 -1.29 5.84 -6.29
N SER A 386 -0.99 4.58 -6.59
CA SER A 386 -1.93 3.64 -7.18
C SER A 386 -1.85 2.28 -6.49
N GLY A 387 -2.95 1.88 -5.85
CA GLY A 387 -3.12 0.59 -5.16
C GLY A 387 -3.86 0.75 -3.84
N TYR A 388 -4.59 -0.29 -3.46
CA TYR A 388 -5.40 -0.30 -2.24
C TYR A 388 -4.54 -0.29 -0.99
N GLU A 389 -3.42 -1.00 -1.02
CA GLU A 389 -2.49 -1.13 0.10
C GLU A 389 -1.75 0.18 0.36
N GLU A 390 -1.30 0.86 -0.71
CA GLU A 390 -0.68 2.18 -0.61
C GLU A 390 -1.68 3.20 -0.05
N ALA A 391 -2.94 3.12 -0.48
CA ALA A 391 -4.00 4.00 0.01
C ALA A 391 -4.31 3.73 1.49
N ALA A 392 -4.46 2.46 1.87
CA ALA A 392 -4.73 2.07 3.25
C ALA A 392 -3.60 2.46 4.21
N GLY A 393 -2.33 2.19 3.83
CA GLY A 393 -1.16 2.59 4.63
C GLY A 393 -1.07 4.09 4.86
N GLN A 394 -1.31 4.90 3.82
CA GLN A 394 -1.37 6.36 3.96
C GLN A 394 -2.56 6.80 4.81
N GLY A 395 -3.75 6.19 4.59
CA GLY A 395 -4.95 6.49 5.36
C GLY A 395 -4.75 6.27 6.85
N LEU A 396 -4.17 5.13 7.21
CA LEU A 396 -3.86 4.81 8.60
C LEU A 396 -2.89 5.83 9.21
N MET A 397 -1.80 6.17 8.53
CA MET A 397 -0.83 7.16 9.01
C MET A 397 -1.44 8.57 9.12
N ALA A 398 -2.27 8.97 8.16
CA ALA A 398 -2.97 10.26 8.22
C ALA A 398 -3.96 10.31 9.39
N GLY A 399 -4.72 9.23 9.65
CA GLY A 399 -5.63 9.12 10.79
C GLY A 399 -4.90 9.18 12.13
N ILE A 400 -3.79 8.44 12.27
CA ILE A 400 -2.93 8.50 13.46
C ILE A 400 -2.41 9.93 13.66
N ASN A 401 -1.82 10.54 12.64
CA ASN A 401 -1.20 11.85 12.75
C ASN A 401 -2.21 13.00 12.95
N ALA A 402 -3.39 12.90 12.36
CA ALA A 402 -4.50 13.81 12.66
C ALA A 402 -4.91 13.72 14.14
N THR A 403 -4.96 12.50 14.71
CA THR A 403 -5.23 12.28 16.12
C THR A 403 -4.16 12.88 17.02
N LEU A 404 -2.89 12.62 16.74
CA LEU A 404 -1.76 13.18 17.49
C LEU A 404 -1.76 14.71 17.42
N LYS A 405 -2.09 15.27 16.25
CA LYS A 405 -2.24 16.73 16.07
C LYS A 405 -3.34 17.31 16.96
N VAL A 406 -4.51 16.65 17.03
CA VAL A 406 -5.62 17.06 17.92
C VAL A 406 -5.20 17.01 19.38
N ARG A 407 -4.38 16.05 19.76
CA ARG A 407 -3.84 15.89 21.12
C ARG A 407 -2.65 16.79 21.43
N ASN A 408 -2.15 17.56 20.46
CA ASN A 408 -0.91 18.34 20.55
C ASN A 408 0.33 17.48 20.85
N GLU A 409 0.35 16.27 20.31
CA GLU A 409 1.47 15.33 20.39
C GLU A 409 2.31 15.38 19.10
N ALA A 410 3.57 14.95 19.18
CA ALA A 410 4.45 14.86 18.03
C ALA A 410 3.93 13.85 17.00
N PRO A 411 4.06 14.11 15.68
CA PRO A 411 3.61 13.19 14.66
C PRO A 411 4.43 11.89 14.66
N LEU A 412 3.76 10.77 14.36
CA LEU A 412 4.41 9.50 14.09
C LEU A 412 4.91 9.49 12.64
N VAL A 413 6.22 9.42 12.46
CA VAL A 413 6.88 9.32 11.15
C VAL A 413 7.72 8.06 11.13
N LEU A 414 7.31 7.08 10.31
CA LEU A 414 8.05 5.83 10.15
C LEU A 414 9.26 6.04 9.23
N LYS A 415 10.40 5.50 9.63
CA LYS A 415 11.65 5.59 8.87
C LYS A 415 11.70 4.53 7.75
N ARG A 416 12.61 4.72 6.80
CA ARG A 416 12.79 3.83 5.64
C ARG A 416 13.32 2.44 6.00
N ASP A 417 13.98 2.28 7.13
CA ASP A 417 14.47 1.01 7.67
C ASP A 417 13.49 0.34 8.64
N GLU A 418 12.38 1.02 8.97
CA GLU A 418 11.34 0.53 9.86
C GLU A 418 10.14 -0.04 9.12
N ALA A 419 9.73 0.56 7.98
CA ALA A 419 8.53 0.14 7.26
C ALA A 419 8.54 0.50 5.77
N TYR A 420 7.88 -0.33 4.95
CA TYR A 420 7.55 0.02 3.55
C TYR A 420 6.61 1.23 3.48
N ILE A 421 5.72 1.40 4.47
CA ILE A 421 4.89 2.61 4.61
C ILE A 421 5.80 3.84 4.78
N GLY A 422 6.86 3.74 5.59
CA GLY A 422 7.85 4.81 5.75
C GLY A 422 8.61 5.10 4.45
N VAL A 423 9.06 4.05 3.72
CA VAL A 423 9.69 4.22 2.40
C VAL A 423 8.76 4.94 1.42
N MET A 424 7.49 4.56 1.37
CA MET A 424 6.49 5.16 0.48
C MET A 424 6.26 6.63 0.77
N ILE A 425 6.02 6.97 2.03
CA ILE A 425 5.75 8.36 2.43
C ILE A 425 6.98 9.23 2.19
N ASP A 426 8.18 8.76 2.56
CA ASP A 426 9.42 9.47 2.31
C ASP A 426 9.66 9.72 0.81
N ASP A 427 9.45 8.70 -0.05
CA ASP A 427 9.56 8.88 -1.50
C ASP A 427 8.58 9.95 -2.03
N LEU A 428 7.32 9.96 -1.54
CA LEU A 428 6.31 10.93 -1.96
C LEU A 428 6.70 12.36 -1.59
N VAL A 429 7.11 12.59 -0.34
CA VAL A 429 7.34 13.95 0.17
C VAL A 429 8.72 14.52 -0.16
N THR A 430 9.68 13.69 -0.60
CA THR A 430 11.04 14.11 -0.96
C THR A 430 11.32 14.07 -2.46
N LYS A 431 10.84 13.04 -3.16
CA LYS A 431 11.06 12.84 -4.60
C LYS A 431 9.87 13.27 -5.45
N GLY A 432 8.69 13.32 -4.83
CA GLY A 432 7.43 13.49 -5.56
C GLY A 432 7.13 12.33 -6.49
N THR A 433 6.13 12.48 -7.34
CA THR A 433 5.84 11.51 -8.39
C THR A 433 5.34 12.20 -9.66
N LYS A 434 5.86 11.79 -10.81
CA LYS A 434 5.40 12.23 -12.13
C LYS A 434 4.46 11.22 -12.78
N GLU A 435 4.40 10.00 -12.25
CA GLU A 435 3.55 8.89 -12.69
C GLU A 435 2.90 8.25 -11.46
N PRO A 436 1.75 7.56 -11.54
CA PRO A 436 1.15 6.92 -10.38
C PRO A 436 2.14 6.04 -9.63
N TYR A 437 2.47 6.46 -8.41
CA TYR A 437 3.44 5.77 -7.56
C TYR A 437 2.92 4.39 -7.18
N ARG A 438 3.77 3.38 -7.30
CA ARG A 438 3.51 2.03 -6.85
C ARG A 438 4.68 1.52 -6.01
N MET A 439 4.37 0.92 -4.87
CA MET A 439 5.40 0.32 -4.04
C MET A 439 5.94 -0.95 -4.68
N LEU A 440 7.25 -1.05 -4.74
CA LEU A 440 8.03 -2.18 -5.25
C LEU A 440 9.13 -2.53 -4.26
N THR A 441 9.53 -3.80 -4.22
CA THR A 441 10.64 -4.25 -3.38
C THR A 441 11.97 -3.53 -3.68
N SER A 442 12.16 -3.07 -4.93
CA SER A 442 13.35 -2.34 -5.35
C SER A 442 13.47 -0.93 -4.77
N ARG A 443 12.39 -0.35 -4.24
CA ARG A 443 12.40 0.97 -3.61
C ARG A 443 12.96 0.97 -2.18
N ALA A 444 12.95 -0.20 -1.52
CA ALA A 444 13.46 -0.37 -0.17
C ALA A 444 14.92 -0.80 -0.19
N GLU A 445 15.77 -0.05 0.49
CA GLU A 445 17.21 -0.32 0.64
C GLU A 445 17.45 -1.48 1.62
N TYR A 446 16.63 -1.58 2.67
CA TYR A 446 16.82 -2.49 3.79
C TYR A 446 15.81 -3.65 3.82
N ARG A 447 15.51 -4.25 2.64
CA ARG A 447 14.47 -5.30 2.47
C ARG A 447 14.56 -6.44 3.47
N LEU A 448 15.76 -6.76 3.95
CA LEU A 448 15.97 -7.84 4.91
C LEU A 448 15.59 -7.42 6.35
N LEU A 449 15.55 -6.12 6.64
CA LEU A 449 15.07 -5.60 7.92
C LEU A 449 13.55 -5.48 7.94
N ILE A 450 12.93 -5.09 6.81
CA ILE A 450 11.50 -4.81 6.71
C ILE A 450 10.77 -5.92 5.92
N ARG A 451 10.79 -7.14 6.48
CA ARG A 451 10.16 -8.34 5.88
C ARG A 451 8.67 -8.43 6.23
N HIS A 452 7.94 -9.28 5.49
CA HIS A 452 6.54 -9.52 5.78
C HIS A 452 6.32 -10.28 7.10
N ASP A 453 7.28 -11.13 7.50
CA ASP A 453 7.19 -11.95 8.71
C ASP A 453 7.45 -11.20 10.01
N ASN A 454 8.04 -10.01 9.97
CA ASN A 454 8.49 -9.27 11.16
C ASN A 454 7.85 -7.87 11.32
N ALA A 455 6.72 -7.59 10.68
CA ALA A 455 6.07 -6.29 10.81
C ALA A 455 5.60 -6.02 12.26
N ASP A 456 5.17 -7.07 12.97
CA ASP A 456 4.83 -7.03 14.38
C ASP A 456 6.03 -6.57 15.25
N GLU A 457 7.22 -7.16 15.06
CA GLU A 457 8.44 -6.80 15.81
C GLU A 457 8.87 -5.34 15.60
N ARG A 458 8.58 -4.78 14.42
CA ARG A 458 8.97 -3.42 14.07
C ARG A 458 7.98 -2.35 14.54
N LEU A 459 6.67 -2.67 14.62
CA LEU A 459 5.61 -1.67 14.68
C LEU A 459 4.63 -1.81 15.86
N TYR A 460 4.57 -2.95 16.56
CA TYR A 460 3.65 -3.12 17.68
C TYR A 460 3.91 -2.17 18.84
N ASP A 461 5.17 -1.80 19.09
CA ASP A 461 5.50 -0.83 20.13
C ASP A 461 4.89 0.54 19.84
N TYR A 462 4.96 1.00 18.59
CA TYR A 462 4.32 2.25 18.17
C TYR A 462 2.81 2.21 18.34
N SER A 463 2.17 1.16 17.83
CA SER A 463 0.70 1.04 17.85
C SER A 463 0.15 0.85 19.26
N HIS A 464 0.88 0.18 20.15
CA HIS A 464 0.53 0.08 21.57
C HIS A 464 0.66 1.43 22.29
N GLN A 465 1.76 2.17 22.08
CA GLN A 465 1.98 3.49 22.68
C GLN A 465 0.89 4.49 22.32
N ILE A 466 0.41 4.48 21.06
CA ILE A 466 -0.67 5.38 20.63
C ILE A 466 -2.08 4.86 20.94
N GLY A 467 -2.21 3.65 21.48
CA GLY A 467 -3.46 3.05 21.95
C GLY A 467 -4.30 2.34 20.88
N LEU A 468 -3.74 2.01 19.70
CA LEU A 468 -4.42 1.25 18.65
C LEU A 468 -4.37 -0.26 18.89
N VAL A 469 -3.27 -0.79 19.40
CA VAL A 469 -3.15 -2.17 19.84
C VAL A 469 -3.37 -2.22 21.36
N LYS A 470 -4.29 -3.09 21.80
CA LYS A 470 -4.66 -3.24 23.21
C LYS A 470 -3.64 -4.09 23.96
N ASP A 471 -3.61 -3.94 25.30
CA ASP A 471 -2.69 -4.65 26.21
C ASP A 471 -2.68 -6.16 26.00
N GLU A 472 -3.86 -6.81 25.83
CA GLU A 472 -3.96 -8.25 25.63
C GLU A 472 -3.29 -8.73 24.34
N GLU A 473 -3.44 -7.97 23.25
CA GLU A 473 -2.83 -8.28 21.97
C GLU A 473 -1.32 -8.05 22.02
N TYR A 474 -0.90 -6.96 22.69
CA TYR A 474 0.51 -6.66 22.89
C TYR A 474 1.21 -7.70 23.79
N GLN A 475 0.56 -8.19 24.85
CA GLN A 475 1.09 -9.27 25.70
C GLN A 475 1.23 -10.58 24.92
N ARG A 476 0.26 -10.93 24.05
CA ARG A 476 0.37 -12.11 23.18
C ARG A 476 1.57 -11.98 22.23
N TYR A 477 1.77 -10.81 21.65
CA TYR A 477 2.95 -10.52 20.84
C TYR A 477 4.25 -10.68 21.62
N GLN A 478 4.35 -10.10 22.82
CA GLN A 478 5.55 -10.23 23.66
C GLN A 478 5.85 -11.69 24.01
N THR A 479 4.83 -12.47 24.35
CA THR A 479 4.96 -13.91 24.64
C THR A 479 5.45 -14.69 23.42
N LYS A 480 4.87 -14.39 22.23
CA LYS A 480 5.31 -14.98 20.95
C LYS A 480 6.79 -14.68 20.67
N MET A 481 7.20 -13.43 20.83
CA MET A 481 8.58 -13.01 20.55
C MET A 481 9.56 -13.63 21.53
N LYS A 482 9.21 -13.65 22.83
CA LYS A 482 10.01 -14.34 23.85
C LYS A 482 10.20 -15.80 23.49
N GLY A 483 9.13 -16.52 23.12
CA GLY A 483 9.22 -17.93 22.71
C GLY A 483 10.15 -18.16 21.52
N ILE A 484 10.15 -17.26 20.53
CA ILE A 484 11.06 -17.34 19.38
C ILE A 484 12.54 -17.19 19.81
N TYR A 485 12.86 -16.20 20.63
CA TYR A 485 14.24 -15.95 21.04
C TYR A 485 14.74 -16.99 22.06
N ASP A 486 13.91 -17.42 23.01
CA ASP A 486 14.23 -18.51 23.95
C ASP A 486 14.56 -19.81 23.17
N GLU A 487 13.80 -20.10 22.11
CA GLU A 487 14.04 -21.27 21.26
C GLU A 487 15.35 -21.16 20.46
N ILE A 488 15.67 -20.00 19.92
CA ILE A 488 16.95 -19.78 19.22
C ILE A 488 18.13 -19.99 20.17
N GLU A 489 17.99 -19.58 21.43
CA GLU A 489 19.01 -19.82 22.48
C GLU A 489 19.09 -21.29 22.82
N ARG A 490 17.95 -21.96 23.07
CA ARG A 490 17.87 -23.40 23.36
C ARG A 490 18.52 -24.23 22.24
N LEU A 491 18.29 -23.93 20.99
CA LEU A 491 18.91 -24.61 19.85
C LEU A 491 20.43 -24.50 19.82
N SER A 492 21.02 -23.49 20.48
CA SER A 492 22.47 -23.37 20.61
C SER A 492 23.07 -24.36 21.61
N THR A 493 22.26 -24.88 22.55
CA THR A 493 22.69 -25.84 23.60
C THR A 493 22.53 -27.30 23.19
N ILE A 494 21.62 -27.61 22.24
CA ILE A 494 21.40 -28.97 21.73
C ILE A 494 22.57 -29.34 20.81
N ARG A 495 23.27 -30.46 21.12
CA ARG A 495 24.43 -30.92 20.35
C ARG A 495 24.16 -32.22 19.62
N PHE A 496 24.60 -32.28 18.37
CA PHE A 496 24.63 -33.48 17.54
C PHE A 496 26.08 -33.88 17.23
N THR A 497 26.34 -35.19 17.17
CA THR A 497 27.65 -35.75 16.88
C THR A 497 27.65 -36.59 15.59
N PRO A 498 28.82 -36.98 15.04
CA PRO A 498 28.88 -37.84 13.86
C PRO A 498 28.22 -39.22 14.02
N LYS A 499 27.85 -39.61 15.24
CA LYS A 499 27.22 -40.90 15.56
C LYS A 499 25.70 -40.84 15.59
N ASP A 500 25.10 -39.65 15.54
CA ASP A 500 23.67 -39.47 15.68
C ASP A 500 22.93 -39.74 14.37
N ASP A 501 21.69 -40.22 14.47
CA ASP A 501 20.80 -40.58 13.33
C ASP A 501 20.48 -39.37 12.42
N ILE A 502 20.71 -38.17 12.88
CA ILE A 502 20.52 -36.95 12.12
C ILE A 502 21.32 -36.93 10.79
N ASN A 503 22.40 -37.72 10.72
CA ASN A 503 23.21 -37.81 9.50
C ASN A 503 22.46 -38.39 8.30
N GLU A 504 21.46 -39.25 8.52
CA GLU A 504 20.59 -39.77 7.46
C GLU A 504 19.71 -38.68 6.89
N MET A 505 19.12 -37.84 7.74
CA MET A 505 18.33 -36.68 7.32
C MET A 505 19.20 -35.68 6.54
N LEU A 506 20.42 -35.43 6.98
CA LEU A 506 21.35 -34.54 6.27
C LEU A 506 21.62 -35.03 4.85
N GLU A 507 21.93 -36.32 4.68
CA GLU A 507 22.19 -36.91 3.34
C GLU A 507 20.94 -36.88 2.44
N GLN A 508 19.75 -37.22 2.99
CA GLN A 508 18.48 -37.15 2.25
C GLN A 508 18.16 -35.75 1.73
N ASN A 509 18.68 -34.73 2.40
CA ASN A 509 18.52 -33.32 1.99
C ASN A 509 19.77 -32.73 1.30
N ASN A 510 20.64 -33.58 0.74
CA ASN A 510 21.86 -33.18 0.04
C ASN A 510 22.83 -32.33 0.91
N SER A 511 22.81 -32.50 2.22
CA SER A 511 23.72 -31.85 3.15
C SER A 511 24.81 -32.81 3.61
N SER A 512 26.01 -32.29 3.88
CA SER A 512 27.15 -33.11 4.30
C SER A 512 26.94 -33.69 5.70
N ARG A 513 27.36 -34.96 5.89
CA ARG A 513 27.44 -35.60 7.25
C ARG A 513 28.25 -34.75 8.22
N LEU A 514 27.96 -34.92 9.48
CA LEU A 514 28.74 -34.31 10.57
C LEU A 514 30.14 -34.94 10.62
N LYS A 515 31.16 -34.11 10.74
CA LYS A 515 32.54 -34.51 10.99
C LYS A 515 32.95 -34.29 12.45
N GLU A 516 32.27 -33.39 13.13
CA GLU A 516 32.47 -32.99 14.52
C GLU A 516 31.13 -32.65 15.18
N GLY A 517 31.15 -32.42 16.49
CA GLY A 517 29.95 -32.02 17.22
C GLY A 517 29.52 -30.60 16.87
N VAL A 518 28.24 -30.43 16.47
CA VAL A 518 27.65 -29.14 16.12
C VAL A 518 26.35 -28.92 16.89
N SER A 519 25.97 -27.65 17.08
CA SER A 519 24.67 -27.35 17.69
C SER A 519 23.53 -27.46 16.67
N ALA A 520 22.31 -27.65 17.14
CA ALA A 520 21.09 -27.59 16.31
C ALA A 520 20.99 -26.25 15.56
N LYS A 521 21.34 -25.16 16.23
CA LYS A 521 21.39 -23.82 15.62
C LYS A 521 22.37 -23.75 14.45
N GLU A 522 23.58 -24.31 14.61
CA GLU A 522 24.58 -24.36 13.54
C GLU A 522 24.10 -25.21 12.35
N LEU A 523 23.38 -26.31 12.58
CA LEU A 523 22.77 -27.10 11.51
C LEU A 523 21.76 -26.29 10.70
N ILE A 524 20.89 -25.52 11.35
CA ILE A 524 19.89 -24.68 10.67
C ILE A 524 20.55 -23.56 9.84
N THR A 525 21.80 -23.18 10.08
CA THR A 525 22.50 -22.23 9.21
C THR A 525 22.77 -22.78 7.81
N ARG A 526 22.77 -24.12 7.63
CA ARG A 526 22.98 -24.73 6.31
C ARG A 526 21.80 -24.41 5.39
N PRO A 527 22.02 -24.07 4.11
CA PRO A 527 20.96 -23.66 3.18
C PRO A 527 19.80 -24.65 3.09
N GLU A 528 20.10 -25.95 3.10
CA GLU A 528 19.17 -27.05 2.89
C GLU A 528 18.32 -27.37 4.14
N ILE A 529 18.83 -27.05 5.34
CA ILE A 529 18.22 -27.49 6.60
C ILE A 529 17.27 -26.42 7.14
N THR A 530 16.05 -26.81 7.49
CA THR A 530 15.05 -25.95 8.14
C THR A 530 14.79 -26.41 9.58
N TYR A 531 14.15 -25.55 10.36
CA TYR A 531 13.70 -25.92 11.70
C TYR A 531 12.77 -27.14 11.68
N ASP A 532 11.83 -27.19 10.73
CA ASP A 532 10.86 -28.29 10.64
C ASP A 532 11.53 -29.65 10.38
N MET A 533 12.64 -29.70 9.67
CA MET A 533 13.43 -30.93 9.48
C MET A 533 14.09 -31.43 10.75
N MET A 534 14.28 -30.53 11.72
CA MET A 534 14.88 -30.88 13.02
C MET A 534 13.87 -31.47 14.02
N LEU A 535 12.56 -31.30 13.80
CA LEU A 535 11.49 -31.70 14.72
C LEU A 535 11.60 -33.15 15.22
N PRO A 536 11.96 -34.16 14.39
CA PRO A 536 12.10 -35.53 14.84
C PRO A 536 13.30 -35.77 15.83
N TYR A 537 14.23 -34.82 15.90
CA TYR A 537 15.52 -34.98 16.58
C TYR A 537 15.66 -34.06 17.80
N ILE A 538 14.70 -33.17 18.03
CA ILE A 538 14.72 -32.24 19.17
C ILE A 538 13.36 -32.27 19.89
N ASP A 539 13.40 -32.18 21.22
CA ASP A 539 12.16 -31.89 21.95
C ASP A 539 11.70 -30.49 21.61
N THR A 540 10.47 -30.38 21.09
CA THR A 540 10.00 -29.13 20.50
C THR A 540 9.01 -28.48 21.45
N PRO A 541 9.18 -27.19 21.78
CA PRO A 541 8.15 -26.41 22.43
C PRO A 541 6.97 -26.24 21.45
N GLU A 542 5.78 -25.93 21.98
CA GLU A 542 4.59 -25.68 21.17
C GLU A 542 4.74 -24.37 20.41
N LEU A 543 5.20 -24.45 19.17
CA LEU A 543 5.42 -23.32 18.27
C LEU A 543 4.55 -23.43 17.03
N SER A 544 3.93 -22.31 16.62
CA SER A 544 3.22 -22.24 15.36
C SER A 544 4.16 -22.38 14.14
N GLU A 545 3.62 -22.77 12.98
CA GLU A 545 4.38 -22.84 11.72
C GLU A 545 5.06 -21.50 11.39
N GLU A 546 4.37 -20.37 11.64
CA GLU A 546 4.92 -19.02 11.44
C GLU A 546 6.14 -18.77 12.35
N GLN A 547 6.07 -19.15 13.63
CA GLN A 547 7.19 -19.01 14.56
C GLN A 547 8.40 -19.85 14.13
N ARG A 548 8.19 -21.11 13.76
CA ARG A 548 9.26 -21.99 13.28
C ARG A 548 9.95 -21.47 12.03
N ARG A 549 9.14 -20.95 11.08
CA ARG A 549 9.67 -20.30 9.88
C ARG A 549 10.49 -19.07 10.23
N ARG A 550 10.02 -18.23 11.16
CA ARG A 550 10.74 -17.04 11.62
C ARG A 550 12.05 -17.38 12.31
N ILE A 551 12.09 -18.42 13.15
CA ILE A 551 13.32 -18.96 13.76
C ILE A 551 14.32 -19.35 12.67
N THR A 552 13.87 -20.09 11.65
CA THR A 552 14.72 -20.46 10.51
C THR A 552 15.32 -19.23 9.81
N ILE A 553 14.53 -18.19 9.56
CA ILE A 553 14.98 -16.95 8.93
C ILE A 553 16.01 -16.23 9.82
N LEU A 554 15.71 -16.06 11.10
CA LEU A 554 16.59 -15.35 12.02
C LEU A 554 17.95 -16.05 12.18
N ILE A 555 17.98 -17.38 12.18
CA ILE A 555 19.23 -18.14 12.24
C ILE A 555 20.01 -18.05 10.93
N LYS A 556 19.38 -18.36 9.80
CA LYS A 556 20.06 -18.40 8.49
C LYS A 556 20.59 -17.04 8.03
N TYR A 557 19.85 -15.99 8.30
CA TYR A 557 20.17 -14.65 7.79
C TYR A 557 20.80 -13.74 8.87
N ALA A 558 21.17 -14.28 10.06
CA ALA A 558 21.70 -13.49 11.19
C ALA A 558 22.82 -12.52 10.78
N GLY A 559 23.85 -13.01 10.07
CA GLY A 559 24.97 -12.18 9.63
C GLY A 559 24.57 -11.09 8.61
N TYR A 560 23.63 -11.39 7.73
CA TYR A 560 23.13 -10.43 6.74
C TYR A 560 22.23 -9.37 7.40
N ILE A 561 21.40 -9.77 8.36
CA ILE A 561 20.56 -8.86 9.15
C ILE A 561 21.44 -7.90 9.94
N GLU A 562 22.47 -8.40 10.62
CA GLU A 562 23.40 -7.57 11.39
C GLU A 562 24.16 -6.58 10.49
N LYS A 563 24.62 -7.02 9.32
CA LYS A 563 25.24 -6.13 8.32
C LYS A 563 24.26 -5.04 7.86
N ALA A 564 23.01 -5.40 7.58
CA ALA A 564 21.98 -4.45 7.16
C ALA A 564 21.67 -3.44 8.28
N LYS A 565 21.57 -3.87 9.55
CA LYS A 565 21.41 -2.99 10.72
C LYS A 565 22.55 -1.96 10.83
N ARG A 566 23.80 -2.39 10.67
CA ARG A 566 24.96 -1.47 10.69
C ARG A 566 24.94 -0.45 9.55
N GLN A 567 24.46 -0.85 8.38
CA GLN A 567 24.30 0.06 7.25
C GLN A 567 23.19 1.09 7.50
N ALA A 568 22.04 0.63 8.02
CA ALA A 568 20.93 1.49 8.40
C ALA A 568 21.34 2.51 9.47
N GLN A 569 22.08 2.10 10.53
CA GLN A 569 22.56 2.98 11.58
C GLN A 569 23.43 4.15 11.06
N LYS A 570 24.22 3.93 9.99
CA LYS A 570 24.98 5.03 9.36
C LYS A 570 24.06 6.05 8.70
N GLN A 571 22.96 5.60 8.09
CA GLN A 571 21.97 6.46 7.47
C GLN A 571 21.14 7.22 8.52
N ILE A 572 20.78 6.56 9.62
CA ILE A 572 20.03 7.15 10.74
C ILE A 572 20.75 8.39 11.28
N LYS A 573 22.09 8.37 11.38
CA LYS A 573 22.87 9.56 11.81
C LYS A 573 22.68 10.77 10.91
N MET A 574 22.32 10.61 9.64
CA MET A 574 21.94 11.72 8.76
C MET A 574 20.49 12.14 8.96
N GLU A 575 19.61 11.17 9.28
CA GLU A 575 18.21 11.46 9.61
C GLU A 575 18.05 12.19 10.95
N GLU A 576 18.96 11.96 11.89
CA GLU A 576 18.98 12.64 13.18
C GLU A 576 19.44 14.10 13.09
N LYS A 577 20.05 14.51 11.97
CA LYS A 577 20.45 15.90 11.76
C LYS A 577 19.26 16.69 11.21
N HIS A 578 18.57 17.37 12.11
CA HIS A 578 17.45 18.23 11.76
C HIS A 578 17.89 19.48 10.99
N ILE A 579 17.03 19.93 10.10
CA ILE A 579 17.13 21.22 9.42
C ILE A 579 16.10 22.15 10.08
N PRO A 580 16.51 23.30 10.63
CA PRO A 580 15.58 24.24 11.26
C PRO A 580 14.51 24.72 10.28
N GLU A 581 13.27 24.87 10.76
CA GLU A 581 12.15 25.31 9.91
C GLU A 581 12.31 26.74 9.38
N ASP A 582 13.07 27.58 10.08
CA ASP A 582 13.34 28.99 9.75
C ASP A 582 14.56 29.18 8.83
N ILE A 583 15.18 28.09 8.35
CA ILE A 583 16.35 28.17 7.47
C ILE A 583 16.00 28.93 6.18
N ASP A 584 16.85 29.94 5.86
CA ASP A 584 16.87 30.57 4.55
C ASP A 584 17.98 29.97 3.69
N TYR A 585 17.59 29.21 2.66
CA TYR A 585 18.54 28.57 1.76
C TYR A 585 19.26 29.56 0.83
N GLU A 586 18.75 30.78 0.65
CA GLU A 586 19.44 31.83 -0.10
C GLU A 586 20.72 32.29 0.61
N ASP A 587 20.71 32.29 1.93
CA ASP A 587 21.88 32.62 2.77
C ASP A 587 23.00 31.58 2.71
N VAL A 588 22.71 30.35 2.24
CA VAL A 588 23.69 29.26 2.18
C VAL A 588 24.64 29.48 1.02
N LYS A 589 25.83 30.02 1.33
CA LYS A 589 26.89 30.29 0.32
C LYS A 589 27.41 28.98 -0.26
N ASN A 590 27.75 29.01 -1.56
CA ASN A 590 28.26 27.85 -2.33
C ASN A 590 27.28 26.68 -2.51
N LEU A 591 26.01 26.83 -2.19
CA LEU A 591 24.97 25.90 -2.54
C LEU A 591 24.56 26.13 -4.01
N ALA A 592 24.44 25.07 -4.81
CA ALA A 592 24.01 25.17 -6.20
C ALA A 592 22.62 25.83 -6.32
N LEU A 593 22.39 26.63 -7.36
CA LEU A 593 21.12 27.35 -7.55
C LEU A 593 19.91 26.39 -7.60
N GLU A 594 20.05 25.26 -8.30
CA GLU A 594 19.03 24.20 -8.34
C GLU A 594 18.78 23.63 -6.94
N ALA A 595 19.83 23.42 -6.14
CA ALA A 595 19.71 22.92 -4.79
C ALA A 595 18.98 23.93 -3.88
N LYS A 596 19.31 25.22 -3.97
CA LYS A 596 18.61 26.28 -3.23
C LYS A 596 17.11 26.28 -3.54
N GLN A 597 16.76 26.29 -4.83
CA GLN A 597 15.37 26.28 -5.28
C GLN A 597 14.61 25.06 -4.74
N LYS A 598 15.17 23.86 -4.90
CA LYS A 598 14.52 22.60 -4.46
C LYS A 598 14.40 22.50 -2.95
N LEU A 599 15.43 22.88 -2.21
CA LEU A 599 15.38 22.86 -0.75
C LEU A 599 14.36 23.88 -0.21
N SER A 600 14.28 25.07 -0.81
CA SER A 600 13.26 26.07 -0.46
C SER A 600 11.84 25.62 -0.76
N GLU A 601 11.64 24.90 -1.88
CA GLU A 601 10.34 24.38 -2.28
C GLU A 601 9.89 23.17 -1.42
N ILE A 602 10.78 22.20 -1.22
CA ILE A 602 10.47 20.93 -0.56
C ILE A 602 10.53 21.04 0.95
N ARG A 603 11.42 21.93 1.49
CA ARG A 603 11.64 22.15 2.92
C ARG A 603 11.83 20.84 3.71
N PRO A 604 12.87 20.05 3.40
CA PRO A 604 13.14 18.82 4.11
C PRO A 604 13.42 19.08 5.59
N LEU A 605 12.93 18.20 6.47
CA LEU A 605 13.12 18.33 7.92
C LEU A 605 14.47 17.80 8.40
N THR A 606 15.15 16.97 7.59
CA THR A 606 16.43 16.36 7.95
C THR A 606 17.42 16.37 6.78
N ILE A 607 18.70 16.26 7.11
CA ILE A 607 19.76 16.10 6.12
C ILE A 607 19.58 14.82 5.29
N GLY A 608 19.09 13.75 5.92
CA GLY A 608 18.76 12.51 5.21
C GLY A 608 17.69 12.73 4.13
N GLN A 609 16.62 13.44 4.44
CA GLN A 609 15.58 13.81 3.46
C GLN A 609 16.17 14.70 2.36
N ALA A 610 16.92 15.73 2.72
CA ALA A 610 17.58 16.62 1.75
C ALA A 610 18.44 15.85 0.75
N SER A 611 19.20 14.84 1.20
CA SER A 611 20.06 14.02 0.34
C SER A 611 19.31 13.14 -0.67
N ARG A 612 18.01 12.87 -0.45
CA ARG A 612 17.16 12.07 -1.33
C ARG A 612 16.40 12.89 -2.37
N ILE A 613 16.40 14.20 -2.25
CA ILE A 613 15.77 15.10 -3.23
C ILE A 613 16.51 15.00 -4.56
N SER A 614 15.77 14.76 -5.64
CA SER A 614 16.34 14.68 -6.98
C SER A 614 17.00 16.01 -7.38
N GLY A 615 18.27 15.99 -7.74
CA GLY A 615 19.07 17.16 -8.11
C GLY A 615 19.87 17.78 -6.95
N ILE A 616 19.78 17.24 -5.74
CA ILE A 616 20.70 17.54 -4.65
C ILE A 616 21.85 16.54 -4.70
N ASN A 617 23.08 17.02 -4.73
CA ASN A 617 24.27 16.19 -4.81
C ASN A 617 25.04 16.15 -3.45
N PRO A 618 26.00 15.22 -3.27
CA PRO A 618 26.74 15.11 -2.01
C PRO A 618 27.53 16.37 -1.62
N ALA A 619 27.95 17.20 -2.61
CA ALA A 619 28.62 18.46 -2.32
C ALA A 619 27.65 19.48 -1.71
N ASP A 620 26.41 19.57 -2.23
CA ASP A 620 25.37 20.42 -1.67
C ASP A 620 25.06 20.03 -0.21
N ILE A 621 24.98 18.73 0.09
CA ILE A 621 24.79 18.22 1.45
C ILE A 621 25.95 18.60 2.37
N SER A 622 27.18 18.52 1.87
CA SER A 622 28.36 18.93 2.65
C SER A 622 28.34 20.42 2.97
N VAL A 623 27.99 21.26 1.99
CA VAL A 623 27.82 22.72 2.18
C VAL A 623 26.74 23.02 3.20
N LEU A 624 25.57 22.35 3.10
CA LEU A 624 24.47 22.53 4.04
C LEU A 624 24.86 22.13 5.47
N LEU A 625 25.58 21.00 5.64
CA LEU A 625 26.08 20.56 6.95
C LEU A 625 27.04 21.59 7.58
N ILE A 626 27.94 22.17 6.79
CA ILE A 626 28.87 23.19 7.26
C ILE A 626 28.09 24.45 7.69
N TYR A 627 27.12 24.88 6.89
CA TYR A 627 26.29 26.06 7.21
C TYR A 627 25.49 25.87 8.50
N LEU A 628 24.83 24.69 8.66
CA LEU A 628 24.07 24.35 9.88
C LEU A 628 24.98 24.39 11.11
N LYS A 629 26.19 23.82 11.01
CA LYS A 629 27.16 23.84 12.10
C LYS A 629 27.63 25.27 12.46
N GLN A 630 27.75 26.17 11.48
CA GLN A 630 28.21 27.55 11.70
C GLN A 630 27.11 28.45 12.26
N LYS A 631 25.87 28.33 11.74
CA LYS A 631 24.77 29.26 12.07
C LYS A 631 23.93 28.81 13.26
N TYR A 632 23.75 27.49 13.42
CA TYR A 632 22.86 26.89 14.44
C TYR A 632 23.61 26.11 15.53
N ASN A 633 24.94 26.28 15.67
CA ASN A 633 25.81 25.64 16.69
C ASN A 633 25.78 24.11 16.71
N GLY A 634 25.52 23.50 15.58
CA GLY A 634 25.75 22.06 15.40
C GLY A 634 25.15 21.18 16.51
N GLU A 635 23.86 21.33 16.83
CA GLU A 635 23.10 20.33 17.56
C GLU A 635 22.78 19.10 16.72
#